data_8440dafa1be81c3da044394e7c81741d
#
_entry.id   8440dafa1be81c3da044394e7c81741d
#
_cell.length_a   1.000
_cell.length_b   1.000
_cell.length_c   1.000
_cell.angle_alpha   90.00
_cell.angle_beta   90.00
_cell.angle_gamma   90.00
#
_symmetry.space_group_name_H-M   'P 1'
#
loop_
_entity.id
_entity.type
_entity.pdbx_description
1 polymer ?
#
loop_
_entity_poly.entity_id
_entity_poly.type
_entity_poly.pdbx_seq_one_letter_code
_entity_poly.pdbx_strand_id
1 'polypeptide(L)'
;MPVFSERSPPEQRQAQICVVDDDESVADSLKSLLKIFGYDVRSYNSGVDFLADDRRRATGCLVIDQHMPGMNGLDVVARLQKQRARMPTILISGRLDTKTRERAASLGVANVLEKPFAAGHLVDLIRTALWERN
;
A
#
# COMPACT_ATOMS: atom_id res chain seq x y z
N MET A 1 -5.20 6.94 29.97
CA MET A 1 -5.36 6.90 29.15
C MET A 1 -5.42 6.13 28.26
N PRO A 2 -6.09 5.90 27.63
CA PRO A 2 -5.94 4.95 26.89
C PRO A 2 -5.01 5.27 26.11
N VAL A 3 -4.30 4.72 26.25
CA VAL A 3 -3.29 4.96 25.64
C VAL A 3 -3.23 4.51 24.35
N PHE A 4 -3.92 3.47 24.02
CA PHE A 4 -3.89 2.96 22.73
C PHE A 4 -5.24 3.10 22.16
N SER A 5 -5.34 3.81 21.09
CA SER A 5 -6.48 3.75 20.23
C SER A 5 -6.11 2.83 19.10
N GLU A 6 -6.92 1.83 18.83
CA GLU A 6 -6.75 1.00 17.66
C GLU A 6 -7.05 1.79 16.40
N ARG A 7 -7.69 2.93 16.53
CA ARG A 7 -8.02 3.76 15.38
C ARG A 7 -6.90 4.68 15.02
N SER A 8 -6.82 5.00 13.76
CA SER A 8 -5.89 6.00 13.25
C SER A 8 -6.27 7.39 13.75
N PRO A 9 -5.32 8.34 13.74
CA PRO A 9 -5.63 9.71 14.15
C PRO A 9 -6.85 10.26 13.40
N PRO A 10 -7.69 11.06 14.05
CA PRO A 10 -8.90 11.57 13.41
C PRO A 10 -8.70 12.20 12.03
N GLU A 11 -7.59 12.92 11.84
CA GLU A 11 -7.32 13.56 10.56
C GLU A 11 -6.97 12.58 9.46
N GLN A 12 -6.67 11.32 9.80
CA GLN A 12 -6.40 10.28 8.82
C GLN A 12 -7.58 9.34 8.59
N ARG A 13 -8.61 9.42 9.43
CA ARG A 13 -9.77 8.53 9.28
C ARG A 13 -10.45 8.84 7.96
N GLN A 14 -10.90 7.80 7.28
CA GLN A 14 -11.48 7.89 5.95
C GLN A 14 -10.46 8.19 4.85
N ALA A 15 -9.17 8.23 5.18
CA ALA A 15 -8.16 8.29 4.12
C ALA A 15 -8.28 7.03 3.26
N GLN A 16 -8.14 7.22 1.95
CA GLN A 16 -8.30 6.13 1.01
C GLN A 16 -7.03 5.32 0.91
N ILE A 17 -7.12 4.06 1.27
CA ILE A 17 -6.02 3.11 1.10
C ILE A 17 -6.38 2.15 -0.03
N CYS A 18 -5.50 1.97 -0.98
CA CYS A 18 -5.68 0.96 -2.02
C CYS A 18 -4.75 -0.21 -1.76
N VAL A 19 -5.31 -1.41 -1.78
CA VAL A 19 -4.56 -2.65 -1.62
C VAL A 19 -4.58 -3.39 -2.94
N VAL A 20 -3.42 -3.72 -3.48
CA VAL A 20 -3.31 -4.46 -4.73
C VAL A 20 -2.55 -5.75 -4.46
N ASP A 21 -3.23 -6.87 -4.60
CA ASP A 21 -2.68 -8.20 -4.35
C ASP A 21 -3.50 -9.21 -5.15
N ASP A 22 -2.82 -10.10 -5.88
CA ASP A 22 -3.51 -11.11 -6.68
C ASP A 22 -4.09 -12.25 -5.83
N ASP A 23 -3.66 -12.37 -4.58
CA ASP A 23 -4.24 -13.33 -3.64
C ASP A 23 -5.42 -12.66 -2.95
N GLU A 24 -6.63 -13.06 -3.34
CA GLU A 24 -7.85 -12.46 -2.85
C GLU A 24 -8.01 -12.58 -1.33
N SER A 25 -7.59 -13.69 -0.74
CA SER A 25 -7.71 -13.86 0.70
C SER A 25 -6.76 -12.93 1.46
N VAL A 26 -5.57 -12.68 0.92
CA VAL A 26 -4.63 -11.72 1.50
C VAL A 26 -5.21 -10.31 1.40
N ALA A 27 -5.71 -9.94 0.24
CA ALA A 27 -6.32 -8.63 0.03
C ALA A 27 -7.49 -8.40 0.97
N ASP A 28 -8.35 -9.40 1.15
CA ASP A 28 -9.50 -9.31 2.04
C ASP A 28 -9.08 -9.16 3.50
N SER A 29 -8.05 -9.89 3.91
CA SER A 29 -7.53 -9.80 5.28
C SER A 29 -6.96 -8.41 5.56
N LEU A 30 -6.20 -7.87 4.63
CA LEU A 30 -5.65 -6.51 4.75
C LEU A 30 -6.75 -5.47 4.78
N LYS A 31 -7.75 -5.64 3.93
CA LYS A 31 -8.88 -4.71 3.88
C LYS A 31 -9.61 -4.69 5.22
N SER A 32 -9.90 -5.86 5.79
CA SER A 32 -10.57 -5.96 7.07
C SER A 32 -9.76 -5.31 8.19
N LEU A 33 -8.46 -5.59 8.21
CA LEU A 33 -7.56 -5.02 9.20
C LEU A 33 -7.57 -3.49 9.14
N LEU A 34 -7.37 -2.94 7.94
CA LEU A 34 -7.25 -1.50 7.79
C LEU A 34 -8.55 -0.76 8.07
N LYS A 35 -9.69 -1.40 7.80
CA LYS A 35 -10.98 -0.83 8.18
C LYS A 35 -11.14 -0.68 9.68
N ILE A 36 -10.60 -1.62 10.45
CA ILE A 36 -10.64 -1.53 11.92
C ILE A 36 -9.94 -0.25 12.40
N PHE A 37 -8.89 0.16 11.69
CA PHE A 37 -8.16 1.38 12.04
C PHE A 37 -8.81 2.66 11.49
N GLY A 38 -9.95 2.55 10.82
CA GLY A 38 -10.71 3.71 10.39
C GLY A 38 -10.45 4.17 8.96
N TYR A 39 -9.67 3.40 8.19
CA TYR A 39 -9.38 3.76 6.80
C TYR A 39 -10.50 3.30 5.86
N ASP A 40 -10.65 4.01 4.74
CA ASP A 40 -11.50 3.59 3.65
C ASP A 40 -10.62 2.79 2.69
N VAL A 41 -10.97 1.55 2.41
CA VAL A 41 -10.08 0.63 1.68
C VAL A 41 -10.73 0.13 0.40
N ARG A 42 -9.99 0.22 -0.70
CA ARG A 42 -10.35 -0.43 -1.95
C ARG A 42 -9.30 -1.48 -2.24
N SER A 43 -9.73 -2.62 -2.76
CA SER A 43 -8.80 -3.68 -3.12
C SER A 43 -8.93 -4.04 -4.60
N TYR A 44 -7.81 -4.42 -5.19
CA TYR A 44 -7.71 -4.80 -6.60
C TYR A 44 -6.89 -6.07 -6.71
N ASN A 45 -7.25 -6.93 -7.66
CA ASN A 45 -6.58 -8.21 -7.86
C ASN A 45 -5.38 -8.12 -8.80
N SER A 46 -5.19 -6.98 -9.44
CA SER A 46 -4.08 -6.80 -10.38
C SER A 46 -3.70 -5.34 -10.51
N GLY A 47 -2.49 -5.10 -10.98
CA GLY A 47 -2.05 -3.75 -11.27
C GLY A 47 -2.86 -3.11 -12.41
N VAL A 48 -3.25 -3.92 -13.39
CA VAL A 48 -4.04 -3.44 -14.52
C VAL A 48 -5.38 -2.88 -14.03
N ASP A 49 -6.07 -3.63 -13.16
CA ASP A 49 -7.35 -3.19 -12.63
C ASP A 49 -7.22 -1.92 -11.80
N PHE A 50 -6.16 -1.84 -11.00
CA PHE A 50 -5.89 -0.64 -10.21
C PHE A 50 -5.66 0.57 -11.11
N LEU A 51 -4.81 0.42 -12.11
CA LEU A 51 -4.48 1.52 -13.02
C LEU A 51 -5.67 1.96 -13.88
N ALA A 52 -6.61 1.05 -14.14
CA ALA A 52 -7.78 1.35 -14.95
C ALA A 52 -8.88 2.08 -14.17
N ASP A 53 -8.84 2.05 -12.85
CA ASP A 53 -9.88 2.68 -12.03
C ASP A 53 -9.53 4.14 -11.76
N ASP A 54 -10.32 5.06 -12.32
CA ASP A 54 -10.08 6.49 -12.12
C ASP A 54 -10.18 6.93 -10.65
N ARG A 55 -10.90 6.16 -9.84
CA ARG A 55 -11.03 6.46 -8.41
C ARG A 55 -9.70 6.31 -7.67
N ARG A 56 -8.70 5.66 -8.28
CA ARG A 56 -7.37 5.54 -7.70
C ARG A 56 -6.71 6.89 -7.41
N ARG A 57 -7.16 7.94 -8.09
CA ARG A 57 -6.62 9.29 -7.89
C ARG A 57 -6.85 9.83 -6.49
N ALA A 58 -7.84 9.28 -5.80
CA ALA A 58 -8.10 9.64 -4.41
C ALA A 58 -7.24 8.85 -3.42
N THR A 59 -6.35 7.98 -3.90
CA THR A 59 -5.54 7.13 -3.04
C THR A 59 -4.61 7.96 -2.17
N GLY A 60 -4.74 7.77 -0.86
CA GLY A 60 -3.83 8.40 0.10
C GLY A 60 -2.57 7.58 0.30
N CYS A 61 -2.70 6.26 0.24
CA CYS A 61 -1.56 5.35 0.37
C CYS A 61 -1.85 4.07 -0.41
N LEU A 62 -0.85 3.59 -1.14
CA LEU A 62 -0.93 2.35 -1.90
C LEU A 62 -0.17 1.26 -1.17
N VAL A 63 -0.82 0.12 -0.93
CA VAL A 63 -0.21 -1.08 -0.39
C VAL A 63 -0.24 -2.11 -1.50
N ILE A 64 0.91 -2.52 -2.00
CA ILE A 64 0.97 -3.34 -3.19
C ILE A 64 1.95 -4.50 -3.06
N ASP A 65 1.51 -5.69 -3.44
CA ASP A 65 2.36 -6.87 -3.45
C ASP A 65 3.28 -6.81 -4.67
N GLN A 66 4.55 -7.18 -4.47
CA GLN A 66 5.52 -7.19 -5.55
C GLN A 66 5.29 -8.37 -6.49
N HIS A 67 4.92 -9.53 -5.93
CA HIS A 67 4.87 -10.76 -6.72
C HIS A 67 3.48 -11.03 -7.25
N MET A 68 3.19 -10.45 -8.41
CA MET A 68 1.93 -10.65 -9.12
C MET A 68 2.24 -11.05 -10.56
N PRO A 69 1.45 -11.95 -11.16
CA PRO A 69 1.69 -12.34 -12.55
C PRO A 69 1.44 -11.15 -13.48
N GLY A 70 2.20 -11.12 -14.57
CA GLY A 70 2.11 -10.03 -15.53
C GLY A 70 2.80 -8.78 -15.01
N MET A 71 2.02 -7.82 -14.54
CA MET A 71 2.57 -6.57 -14.01
C MET A 71 2.83 -6.73 -12.52
N ASN A 72 4.09 -6.64 -12.10
CA ASN A 72 4.42 -6.73 -10.67
C ASN A 72 4.25 -5.38 -9.98
N GLY A 73 4.45 -5.34 -8.64
CA GLY A 73 4.21 -4.13 -7.87
C GLY A 73 5.05 -2.94 -8.33
N LEU A 74 6.34 -3.14 -8.56
CA LEU A 74 7.22 -2.05 -9.01
C LEU A 74 6.91 -1.61 -10.44
N ASP A 75 6.38 -2.51 -11.28
CA ASP A 75 5.90 -2.11 -12.61
C ASP A 75 4.74 -1.12 -12.50
N VAL A 76 3.85 -1.34 -11.56
CA VAL A 76 2.73 -0.41 -11.29
C VAL A 76 3.27 0.94 -10.83
N VAL A 77 4.23 0.94 -9.90
CA VAL A 77 4.83 2.18 -9.41
C VAL A 77 5.49 2.96 -10.55
N ALA A 78 6.24 2.26 -11.42
CA ALA A 78 6.87 2.89 -12.56
C ALA A 78 5.83 3.54 -13.49
N ARG A 79 4.70 2.86 -13.71
CA ARG A 79 3.62 3.38 -14.55
C ARG A 79 2.98 4.62 -13.93
N LEU A 80 2.77 4.59 -12.61
CA LEU A 80 2.22 5.75 -11.90
C LEU A 80 3.13 6.96 -12.04
N GLN A 81 4.44 6.77 -11.94
CA GLN A 81 5.40 7.86 -12.07
C GLN A 81 5.37 8.47 -13.47
N LYS A 82 5.23 7.63 -14.50
CA LYS A 82 5.08 8.13 -15.87
C LYS A 82 3.83 8.96 -16.04
N GLN A 83 2.78 8.66 -15.29
CA GLN A 83 1.53 9.41 -15.31
C GLN A 83 1.57 10.60 -14.36
N ARG A 84 2.72 10.83 -13.71
CA ARG A 84 2.89 11.89 -12.70
C ARG A 84 1.91 11.75 -11.54
N ALA A 85 1.46 10.51 -11.30
CA ALA A 85 0.61 10.22 -10.17
C ALA A 85 1.52 9.82 -9.01
N ARG A 86 1.60 10.65 -7.99
CA ARG A 86 2.42 10.36 -6.83
C ARG A 86 1.54 10.03 -5.65
N MET A 87 1.83 8.94 -5.03
CA MET A 87 1.17 8.54 -3.80
C MET A 87 2.14 7.73 -2.96
N PRO A 88 2.09 7.87 -1.64
CA PRO A 88 2.91 7.05 -0.77
C PRO A 88 2.65 5.58 -1.06
N THR A 89 3.69 4.79 -1.18
CA THR A 89 3.59 3.38 -1.54
C THR A 89 4.33 2.52 -0.53
N ILE A 90 3.68 1.46 -0.08
CA ILE A 90 4.29 0.42 0.73
C ILE A 90 4.31 -0.83 -0.12
N LEU A 91 5.51 -1.29 -0.45
CA LEU A 91 5.69 -2.51 -1.23
C LEU A 91 5.80 -3.70 -0.29
N ILE A 92 5.02 -4.74 -0.55
CA ILE A 92 5.06 -5.96 0.22
C ILE A 92 5.68 -7.06 -0.63
N SER A 93 6.62 -7.81 -0.08
CA SER A 93 7.29 -8.86 -0.81
C SER A 93 7.55 -10.07 0.06
N GLY A 94 7.28 -11.27 -0.47
CA GLY A 94 7.66 -12.52 0.20
C GLY A 94 9.12 -12.87 -0.01
N ARG A 95 9.77 -12.22 -0.98
CA ARG A 95 11.19 -12.42 -1.24
C ARG A 95 11.79 -11.08 -1.62
N LEU A 96 12.56 -10.54 -0.71
CA LEU A 96 13.12 -9.22 -0.90
C LEU A 96 14.60 -9.37 -1.24
N ASP A 97 14.89 -9.61 -2.51
CA ASP A 97 16.25 -9.76 -2.99
C ASP A 97 16.88 -8.40 -3.33
N THR A 98 18.17 -8.43 -3.65
CA THR A 98 18.94 -7.21 -3.94
C THR A 98 18.36 -6.44 -5.13
N LYS A 99 17.97 -7.15 -6.18
CA LYS A 99 17.41 -6.49 -7.37
C LYS A 99 16.11 -5.74 -7.04
N THR A 100 15.24 -6.36 -6.25
CA THR A 100 13.99 -5.73 -5.85
C THR A 100 14.26 -4.50 -5.00
N ARG A 101 15.19 -4.60 -4.05
CA ARG A 101 15.56 -3.46 -3.20
C ARG A 101 16.14 -2.32 -4.02
N GLU A 102 17.02 -2.63 -4.95
CA GLU A 102 17.64 -1.61 -5.80
C GLU A 102 16.60 -0.92 -6.68
N ARG A 103 15.70 -1.68 -7.28
CA ARG A 103 14.65 -1.12 -8.12
C ARG A 103 13.70 -0.26 -7.30
N ALA A 104 13.30 -0.73 -6.12
CA ALA A 104 12.44 0.05 -5.22
C ALA A 104 13.10 1.39 -4.88
N ALA A 105 14.39 1.36 -4.52
CA ALA A 105 15.12 2.58 -4.20
C ALA A 105 15.18 3.52 -5.40
N SER A 106 15.44 3.00 -6.59
CA SER A 106 15.53 3.83 -7.81
C SER A 106 14.18 4.47 -8.15
N LEU A 107 13.08 3.84 -7.79
CA LEU A 107 11.73 4.38 -8.00
C LEU A 107 11.25 5.23 -6.82
N GLY A 108 12.09 5.42 -5.81
CA GLY A 108 11.72 6.24 -4.66
C GLY A 108 10.77 5.57 -3.69
N VAL A 109 10.66 4.24 -3.73
CA VAL A 109 9.81 3.50 -2.78
C VAL A 109 10.62 3.28 -1.52
N ALA A 110 10.33 4.08 -0.50
CA ALA A 110 11.08 4.03 0.77
C ALA A 110 10.60 2.91 1.69
N ASN A 111 9.34 2.50 1.57
CA ASN A 111 8.76 1.56 2.50
C ASN A 111 8.59 0.20 1.83
N VAL A 112 9.42 -0.75 2.23
CA VAL A 112 9.36 -2.12 1.73
C VAL A 112 9.19 -3.05 2.92
N LEU A 113 8.18 -3.90 2.89
CA LEU A 113 7.82 -4.75 4.01
C LEU A 113 7.88 -6.21 3.57
N GLU A 114 8.72 -7.00 4.24
CA GLU A 114 8.89 -8.41 3.89
C GLU A 114 7.92 -9.29 4.68
N LYS A 115 7.31 -10.25 3.97
CA LYS A 115 6.42 -11.24 4.61
C LYS A 115 7.24 -12.31 5.31
N PRO A 116 6.81 -12.80 6.46
CA PRO A 116 5.65 -12.37 7.22
C PRO A 116 5.95 -11.10 8.03
N PHE A 117 4.92 -10.30 8.26
CA PHE A 117 5.10 -9.06 9.02
C PHE A 117 3.98 -8.91 10.04
N ALA A 118 4.25 -8.11 11.07
CA ALA A 118 3.23 -7.81 12.07
C ALA A 118 2.26 -6.77 11.53
N ALA A 119 0.97 -6.98 11.78
CA ALA A 119 -0.07 -6.04 11.33
C ALA A 119 0.19 -4.61 11.80
N GLY A 120 0.64 -4.46 13.04
CA GLY A 120 0.96 -3.14 13.58
C GLY A 120 2.07 -2.43 12.82
N HIS A 121 3.04 -3.17 12.29
CA HIS A 121 4.11 -2.57 11.50
C HIS A 121 3.57 -1.95 10.21
N LEU A 122 2.67 -2.67 9.53
CA LEU A 122 2.04 -2.13 8.31
C LEU A 122 1.24 -0.86 8.63
N VAL A 123 0.44 -0.90 9.69
CA VAL A 123 -0.36 0.26 10.09
C VAL A 123 0.52 1.46 10.43
N ASP A 124 1.64 1.23 11.13
CA ASP A 124 2.57 2.31 11.46
C ASP A 124 3.17 2.94 10.20
N LEU A 125 3.52 2.12 9.22
CA LEU A 125 4.05 2.63 7.95
C LEU A 125 3.01 3.46 7.21
N ILE A 126 1.75 3.03 7.22
CA ILE A 126 0.67 3.79 6.58
C ILE A 126 0.47 5.13 7.29
N ARG A 127 0.42 5.12 8.63
CA ARG A 127 0.26 6.36 9.40
C ARG A 127 1.36 7.34 9.08
N THR A 128 2.60 6.88 9.06
CA THR A 128 3.74 7.74 8.75
C THR A 128 3.66 8.28 7.33
N ALA A 129 3.31 7.43 6.37
CA ALA A 129 3.18 7.84 4.98
C ALA A 129 2.11 8.92 4.78
N LEU A 130 0.97 8.76 5.43
CA LEU A 130 -0.11 9.74 5.35
C LEU A 130 0.26 11.05 6.04
N TRP A 131 1.02 10.96 7.13
CA TRP A 131 1.46 12.14 7.86
C TRP A 131 2.46 12.96 7.05
N GLU A 132 3.40 12.29 6.39
CA GLU A 132 4.43 12.95 5.58
C GLU A 132 3.85 13.59 4.32
N ARG A 133 2.73 13.09 3.84
CA ARG A 133 2.09 13.62 2.65
C ARG A 133 1.56 15.04 2.87
N ASN A 134 1.18 15.32 4.10
CA ASN A 134 0.69 16.63 4.46
C ASN A 134 1.84 17.56 4.86
#